data_118ab5722da008219fb2bf5684c772df
#
_entry.id   118ab5722da008219fb2bf5684c772df
#
_cell.length_a   1.000
_cell.length_b   1.000
_cell.length_c   1.000
_cell.angle_alpha   90.00
_cell.angle_beta   90.00
_cell.angle_gamma   90.00
#
_symmetry.space_group_name_H-M   'P 1'
#
loop_
_entity.id
_entity.type
_entity.pdbx_description
1 polymer ?
#
loop_
_entity_poly.entity_id
_entity_poly.type
_entity_poly.pdbx_seq_one_letter_code
_entity_poly.pdbx_strand_id
1 'polypeptide(L)'
;AIRRQRQMCIRDRYKAEDGKVHEQERDIAKYWKRGCTDIVLYGIENQTKVEKRMPARISGYEGASYRGQCDKKTIVPVITMVLYYGTDRKWTAPKNLKSLIKVPDNLDKYVNDTKANVFEIAWLTDEQIAKFTSDYKIVANFFVNKRKNKDYIPDDKTTIKHVDEILKFLSVMTGDSRYEEILSDKEGVSN
;
A
#
# COMPACT_ATOMS: atom_id res chain seq x y z
N ALA A 1 15.42 -3.41 -20.91
CA ALA A 1 15.10 -2.00 -20.67
C ALA A 1 13.75 -1.91 -19.98
N ILE A 2 13.74 -1.73 -18.65
CA ILE A 2 12.52 -1.49 -17.89
C ILE A 2 12.14 -0.04 -18.15
N ARG A 3 11.16 0.17 -19.03
CA ARG A 3 10.57 1.51 -19.22
C ARG A 3 9.94 1.95 -17.90
N ARG A 4 10.30 3.17 -17.44
CA ARG A 4 9.70 3.86 -16.30
C ARG A 4 8.18 3.77 -16.40
N GLN A 5 7.57 2.97 -15.53
CA GLN A 5 6.12 2.96 -15.37
C GLN A 5 5.73 4.29 -14.72
N ARG A 6 4.84 5.05 -15.36
CA ARG A 6 4.30 6.27 -14.76
C ARG A 6 3.54 5.90 -13.50
N GLN A 7 3.98 6.46 -12.38
CA GLN A 7 3.26 6.42 -11.13
C GLN A 7 2.04 7.32 -11.30
N MET A 8 0.85 6.74 -11.30
CA MET A 8 -0.39 7.51 -11.30
C MET A 8 -0.90 7.54 -9.87
N CYS A 9 -0.84 8.71 -9.22
CA CYS A 9 -1.71 9.01 -8.10
C CYS A 9 -3.12 9.17 -8.66
N ILE A 10 -4.02 8.24 -8.39
CA ILE A 10 -5.42 8.37 -8.75
C ILE A 10 -6.07 9.18 -7.63
N ARG A 11 -6.32 10.45 -7.90
CA ARG A 11 -7.14 11.31 -7.03
C ARG A 11 -8.56 11.26 -7.54
N ASP A 12 -9.45 10.67 -6.76
CA ASP A 12 -10.86 10.68 -7.06
C ASP A 12 -11.57 11.72 -6.23
N ARG A 13 -12.29 12.60 -6.90
CA ARG A 13 -13.19 13.57 -6.27
C ARG A 13 -14.62 13.10 -6.46
N TYR A 14 -15.36 13.00 -5.37
CA TYR A 14 -16.79 12.74 -5.43
C TYR A 14 -17.54 13.77 -4.58
N LYS A 15 -18.73 14.13 -5.03
CA LYS A 15 -19.63 15.00 -4.27
C LYS A 15 -20.54 14.08 -3.44
N ALA A 16 -20.44 14.15 -2.12
CA ALA A 16 -21.29 13.41 -1.22
C ALA A 16 -22.68 14.05 -1.12
N GLU A 17 -23.63 13.34 -0.49
CA GLU A 17 -24.98 13.82 -0.28
C GLU A 17 -25.05 15.10 0.55
N ASP A 18 -24.06 15.37 1.40
CA ASP A 18 -23.87 16.61 2.15
C ASP A 18 -23.45 17.81 1.29
N GLY A 19 -23.29 17.62 -0.02
CA GLY A 19 -22.87 18.65 -0.98
C GLY A 19 -21.38 18.94 -0.99
N LYS A 20 -20.59 18.34 -0.10
CA LYS A 20 -19.14 18.53 -0.05
C LYS A 20 -18.42 17.67 -1.08
N VAL A 21 -17.33 18.20 -1.61
CA VAL A 21 -16.42 17.44 -2.46
C VAL A 21 -15.43 16.74 -1.56
N HIS A 22 -15.45 15.40 -1.64
CA HIS A 22 -14.47 14.55 -0.98
C HIS A 22 -13.43 14.10 -1.99
N GLU A 23 -12.18 14.09 -1.57
CA GLU A 23 -11.05 13.58 -2.35
C GLU A 23 -10.58 12.28 -1.71
N GLN A 24 -10.43 11.26 -2.52
CA GLN A 24 -9.94 9.96 -2.11
C GLN A 24 -8.64 9.67 -2.86
N GLU A 25 -7.54 9.56 -2.12
CA GLU A 25 -6.22 9.33 -2.67
C GLU A 25 -5.72 7.96 -2.25
N ARG A 26 -5.15 7.22 -3.20
CA ARG A 26 -4.46 5.95 -2.97
C ARG A 26 -2.96 6.20 -3.01
N ASP A 27 -2.20 5.59 -2.11
CA ASP A 27 -0.75 5.78 -2.03
C ASP A 27 -0.04 5.45 -3.34
N ILE A 28 -0.36 4.30 -3.93
CA ILE A 28 0.23 3.86 -5.20
C ILE A 28 -0.81 3.13 -6.05
N ALA A 29 -0.81 3.40 -7.37
CA ALA A 29 -1.52 2.58 -8.35
C ALA A 29 -0.64 2.35 -9.58
N LYS A 30 -0.47 1.09 -9.99
CA LYS A 30 0.36 0.70 -11.14
C LYS A 30 -0.28 -0.42 -11.95
N TYR A 31 -0.21 -0.29 -13.29
CA TYR A 31 -0.56 -1.37 -14.19
C TYR A 31 0.56 -2.40 -14.28
N TRP A 32 0.23 -3.66 -14.09
CA TRP A 32 1.09 -4.76 -14.52
C TRP A 32 0.81 -5.03 -15.99
N LYS A 33 1.88 -5.04 -16.81
CA LYS A 33 1.79 -5.17 -18.25
C LYS A 33 2.56 -6.39 -18.73
N ARG A 34 2.01 -7.05 -19.75
CA ARG A 34 2.71 -8.04 -20.55
C ARG A 34 2.91 -7.47 -21.95
N GLY A 35 4.14 -7.01 -22.24
CA GLY A 35 4.38 -6.19 -23.45
C GLY A 35 3.63 -4.87 -23.41
N CYS A 36 2.79 -4.60 -24.40
CA CYS A 36 1.94 -3.39 -24.46
C CYS A 36 0.54 -3.57 -23.85
N THR A 37 0.21 -4.78 -23.36
CA THR A 37 -1.12 -5.09 -22.83
C THR A 37 -1.17 -4.93 -21.33
N ASP A 38 -2.14 -4.15 -20.83
CA ASP A 38 -2.45 -4.06 -19.41
C ASP A 38 -3.10 -5.37 -18.97
N ILE A 39 -2.63 -5.96 -17.86
CA ILE A 39 -3.14 -7.23 -17.32
C ILE A 39 -3.92 -7.00 -16.04
N VAL A 40 -3.37 -6.20 -15.12
CA VAL A 40 -3.96 -5.90 -13.81
C VAL A 40 -3.58 -4.49 -13.40
N LEU A 41 -4.47 -3.79 -12.72
CA LEU A 41 -4.17 -2.57 -11.98
C LEU A 41 -3.98 -2.93 -10.50
N TYR A 42 -2.76 -2.77 -10.01
CA TYR A 42 -2.45 -2.91 -8.59
C TYR A 42 -2.55 -1.58 -7.87
N GLY A 43 -3.29 -1.56 -6.75
CA GLY A 43 -3.27 -0.49 -5.76
C GLY A 43 -2.53 -0.93 -4.50
N ILE A 44 -1.80 -0.01 -3.87
CA ILE A 44 -1.10 -0.25 -2.61
C ILE A 44 -1.55 0.81 -1.61
N GLU A 45 -1.89 0.36 -0.42
CA GLU A 45 -2.18 1.17 0.77
C GLU A 45 -1.18 0.80 1.86
N ASN A 46 -0.36 1.74 2.28
CA ASN A 46 0.60 1.54 3.37
C ASN A 46 -0.05 1.95 4.70
N GLN A 47 -0.04 1.07 5.69
CA GLN A 47 -0.69 1.29 6.98
C GLN A 47 0.23 0.93 8.14
N THR A 48 0.42 1.84 9.10
CA THR A 48 1.12 1.59 10.36
C THR A 48 0.16 1.26 11.50
N LYS A 49 -1.11 1.64 11.36
CA LYS A 49 -2.18 1.39 12.32
C LYS A 49 -3.31 0.59 11.68
N VAL A 50 -4.03 -0.14 12.50
CA VAL A 50 -5.20 -0.92 12.04
C VAL A 50 -6.33 0.04 11.67
N GLU A 51 -6.73 0.04 10.39
CA GLU A 51 -7.87 0.80 9.87
C GLU A 51 -9.12 -0.09 9.80
N LYS A 52 -10.10 0.19 10.67
CA LYS A 52 -11.31 -0.64 10.80
C LYS A 52 -12.20 -0.61 9.55
N ARG A 53 -12.19 0.49 8.81
CA ARG A 53 -13.03 0.69 7.62
C ARG A 53 -12.29 0.43 6.30
N MET A 54 -11.15 -0.26 6.35
CA MET A 54 -10.33 -0.54 5.16
C MET A 54 -11.12 -1.21 4.02
N PRO A 55 -12.00 -2.21 4.23
CA PRO A 55 -12.78 -2.78 3.14
C PRO A 55 -13.68 -1.76 2.42
N ALA A 56 -14.26 -0.80 3.16
CA ALA A 56 -15.08 0.26 2.56
C ALA A 56 -14.22 1.24 1.74
N ARG A 57 -13.02 1.60 2.22
CA ARG A 57 -12.07 2.43 1.47
C ARG A 57 -11.65 1.74 0.17
N ILE A 58 -11.31 0.45 0.24
CA ILE A 58 -10.92 -0.35 -0.93
C ILE A 58 -12.05 -0.41 -1.96
N SER A 59 -13.30 -0.61 -1.52
CA SER A 59 -14.47 -0.61 -2.41
C SER A 59 -14.56 0.70 -3.20
N GLY A 60 -14.32 1.84 -2.55
CA GLY A 60 -14.25 3.14 -3.22
C GLY A 60 -13.13 3.22 -4.25
N TYR A 61 -11.92 2.85 -3.88
CA TYR A 61 -10.75 2.87 -4.76
C TYR A 61 -10.91 1.96 -6.00
N GLU A 62 -11.43 0.75 -5.79
CA GLU A 62 -11.65 -0.21 -6.87
C GLU A 62 -12.77 0.26 -7.79
N GLY A 63 -13.87 0.77 -7.22
CA GLY A 63 -14.97 1.35 -7.99
C GLY A 63 -14.52 2.53 -8.86
N ALA A 64 -13.73 3.44 -8.32
CA ALA A 64 -13.15 4.55 -9.05
C ALA A 64 -12.19 4.09 -10.16
N SER A 65 -11.35 3.10 -9.86
CA SER A 65 -10.42 2.51 -10.84
C SER A 65 -11.16 1.80 -11.98
N TYR A 66 -12.27 1.12 -11.71
CA TYR A 66 -13.11 0.52 -12.75
C TYR A 66 -13.81 1.59 -13.57
N ARG A 67 -14.36 2.64 -12.93
CA ARG A 67 -14.97 3.78 -13.63
C ARG A 67 -13.99 4.43 -14.61
N GLY A 68 -12.73 4.63 -14.20
CA GLY A 68 -11.67 5.17 -15.06
C GLY A 68 -11.28 4.24 -16.22
N GLN A 69 -11.85 3.04 -16.29
CA GLN A 69 -11.64 2.09 -17.38
C GLN A 69 -12.87 1.94 -18.31
N CYS A 70 -14.00 2.58 -17.99
CA CYS A 70 -15.25 2.38 -18.75
C CYS A 70 -15.12 2.77 -20.24
N ASP A 71 -14.28 3.74 -20.55
CA ASP A 71 -14.05 4.18 -21.95
C ASP A 71 -12.98 3.33 -22.67
N LYS A 72 -12.38 2.35 -21.99
CA LYS A 72 -11.37 1.48 -22.57
C LYS A 72 -12.03 0.29 -23.28
N LYS A 73 -11.38 -0.18 -24.37
CA LYS A 73 -11.80 -1.40 -25.08
C LYS A 73 -11.83 -2.64 -24.18
N THR A 74 -10.94 -2.69 -23.18
CA THR A 74 -10.83 -3.83 -22.25
C THR A 74 -10.67 -3.30 -20.84
N ILE A 75 -11.46 -3.85 -19.92
CA ILE A 75 -11.36 -3.60 -18.49
C ILE A 75 -10.49 -4.70 -17.87
N VAL A 76 -9.47 -4.30 -17.12
CA VAL A 76 -8.61 -5.23 -16.39
C VAL A 76 -8.96 -5.28 -14.92
N PRO A 77 -8.70 -6.40 -14.22
CA PRO A 77 -8.90 -6.52 -12.80
C PRO A 77 -8.17 -5.43 -12.01
N VAL A 78 -8.80 -4.97 -10.94
CA VAL A 78 -8.19 -4.07 -9.95
C VAL A 78 -7.95 -4.86 -8.68
N ILE A 79 -6.72 -4.84 -8.16
CA ILE A 79 -6.35 -5.52 -6.93
C ILE A 79 -5.73 -4.50 -5.98
N THR A 80 -6.35 -4.30 -4.82
CA THR A 80 -5.78 -3.44 -3.78
C THR A 80 -5.11 -4.30 -2.70
N MET A 81 -3.83 -4.00 -2.43
CA MET A 81 -3.03 -4.62 -1.37
C MET A 81 -2.84 -3.62 -0.23
N VAL A 82 -3.10 -4.06 0.99
CA VAL A 82 -2.81 -3.30 2.20
C VAL A 82 -1.53 -3.85 2.80
N LEU A 83 -0.47 -3.04 2.78
CA LEU A 83 0.81 -3.37 3.40
C LEU A 83 0.80 -2.82 4.83
N TYR A 84 0.66 -3.70 5.80
CA TYR A 84 0.57 -3.35 7.20
C TYR A 84 1.92 -3.50 7.90
N TYR A 85 2.45 -2.40 8.41
CA TYR A 85 3.77 -2.29 9.05
C TYR A 85 3.70 -2.21 10.58
N GLY A 86 2.50 -2.34 11.17
CA GLY A 86 2.34 -2.29 12.62
C GLY A 86 3.16 -3.36 13.33
N THR A 87 3.97 -2.94 14.30
CA THR A 87 4.89 -3.79 15.05
C THR A 87 4.31 -4.28 16.38
N ASP A 88 3.33 -3.57 16.94
CA ASP A 88 2.79 -3.87 18.27
C ASP A 88 1.82 -5.06 18.24
N ARG A 89 1.02 -5.20 17.20
CA ARG A 89 0.01 -6.25 17.04
C ARG A 89 -0.27 -6.55 15.58
N LYS A 90 -0.76 -7.75 15.30
CA LYS A 90 -1.27 -8.15 13.99
C LYS A 90 -2.53 -7.37 13.62
N TRP A 91 -2.92 -7.46 12.36
CA TRP A 91 -4.17 -6.87 11.89
C TRP A 91 -5.39 -7.53 12.56
N THR A 92 -6.16 -6.76 13.29
CA THR A 92 -7.33 -7.24 14.05
C THR A 92 -8.67 -6.77 13.49
N ALA A 93 -8.68 -5.82 12.55
CA ALA A 93 -9.92 -5.32 11.97
C ALA A 93 -10.52 -6.33 10.95
N PRO A 94 -11.83 -6.26 10.72
CA PRO A 94 -12.48 -7.02 9.67
C PRO A 94 -11.82 -6.80 8.31
N LYS A 95 -11.69 -7.87 7.53
CA LYS A 95 -11.11 -7.85 6.18
C LYS A 95 -12.17 -7.86 5.07
N ASN A 96 -13.44 -7.93 5.42
CA ASN A 96 -14.56 -8.03 4.51
C ASN A 96 -15.57 -6.91 4.75
N LEU A 97 -16.12 -6.31 3.69
CA LEU A 97 -17.08 -5.22 3.77
C LEU A 97 -18.36 -5.66 4.50
N LYS A 98 -18.87 -6.85 4.20
CA LYS A 98 -20.07 -7.39 4.86
C LYS A 98 -19.92 -7.50 6.37
N SER A 99 -18.69 -7.67 6.88
CA SER A 99 -18.43 -7.67 8.33
C SER A 99 -18.52 -6.29 8.99
N LEU A 100 -18.61 -5.22 8.21
CA LEU A 100 -18.74 -3.83 8.69
C LEU A 100 -20.16 -3.30 8.66
N ILE A 101 -21.05 -3.97 7.94
CA ILE A 101 -22.42 -3.52 7.67
C ILE A 101 -23.42 -4.57 8.16
N LYS A 102 -24.61 -4.10 8.56
CA LYS A 102 -25.72 -4.98 8.88
C LYS A 102 -26.57 -5.18 7.63
N VAL A 103 -26.46 -6.35 7.02
CA VAL A 103 -27.27 -6.69 5.84
C VAL A 103 -28.45 -7.54 6.30
N PRO A 104 -29.70 -7.14 6.00
CA PRO A 104 -30.88 -8.00 6.23
C PRO A 104 -30.75 -9.29 5.41
N ASP A 105 -31.15 -10.43 5.97
CA ASP A 105 -30.97 -11.76 5.37
C ASP A 105 -31.53 -11.87 3.94
N ASN A 106 -32.68 -11.25 3.68
CA ASN A 106 -33.32 -11.25 2.38
C ASN A 106 -32.59 -10.39 1.32
N LEU A 107 -31.67 -9.51 1.74
CA LEU A 107 -30.90 -8.61 0.88
C LEU A 107 -29.44 -9.06 0.71
N ASP A 108 -28.98 -10.06 1.46
CA ASP A 108 -27.55 -10.48 1.43
C ASP A 108 -27.05 -10.84 0.04
N LYS A 109 -27.89 -11.49 -0.77
CA LYS A 109 -27.57 -11.88 -2.15
C LYS A 109 -27.37 -10.70 -3.12
N TYR A 110 -27.81 -9.51 -2.77
CA TYR A 110 -27.66 -8.29 -3.59
C TYR A 110 -26.48 -7.42 -3.16
N VAL A 111 -25.84 -7.73 -2.04
CA VAL A 111 -24.71 -6.96 -1.51
C VAL A 111 -23.42 -7.63 -1.90
N ASN A 112 -22.58 -6.93 -2.67
CA ASN A 112 -21.24 -7.40 -2.98
C ASN A 112 -20.32 -7.28 -1.75
N ASP A 113 -19.45 -8.25 -1.58
CA ASP A 113 -18.43 -8.22 -0.52
C ASP A 113 -17.06 -7.83 -1.09
N THR A 114 -16.50 -6.77 -0.56
CA THR A 114 -15.15 -6.33 -0.90
C THR A 114 -14.16 -6.83 0.15
N LYS A 115 -13.11 -7.50 -0.29
CA LYS A 115 -12.07 -8.05 0.58
C LYS A 115 -10.83 -7.16 0.61
N ALA A 116 -10.36 -6.83 1.81
CA ALA A 116 -9.05 -6.23 2.03
C ALA A 116 -7.95 -7.31 2.02
N ASN A 117 -7.04 -7.24 1.05
CA ASN A 117 -5.88 -8.12 0.97
C ASN A 117 -4.75 -7.56 1.85
N VAL A 118 -4.74 -7.93 3.13
CA VAL A 118 -3.79 -7.41 4.12
C VAL A 118 -2.56 -8.30 4.19
N PHE A 119 -1.39 -7.69 3.99
CA PHE A 119 -0.07 -8.29 4.14
C PHE A 119 0.62 -7.68 5.36
N GLU A 120 0.85 -8.48 6.38
CA GLU A 120 1.41 -8.06 7.67
C GLU A 120 2.94 -8.09 7.59
N ILE A 121 3.55 -7.00 7.10
CA ILE A 121 4.98 -6.94 6.74
C ILE A 121 5.90 -7.19 7.94
N ALA A 122 5.59 -6.60 9.10
CA ALA A 122 6.38 -6.80 10.33
C ALA A 122 6.27 -8.23 10.90
N TRP A 123 5.42 -9.08 10.34
CA TRP A 123 5.13 -10.44 10.80
C TRP A 123 5.53 -11.52 9.79
N LEU A 124 6.23 -11.12 8.71
CA LEU A 124 6.75 -12.06 7.73
C LEU A 124 7.81 -12.98 8.35
N THR A 125 7.90 -14.20 7.83
CA THR A 125 8.98 -15.14 8.16
C THR A 125 10.23 -14.86 7.32
N ASP A 126 11.38 -15.37 7.76
CA ASP A 126 12.64 -15.22 7.04
C ASP A 126 12.56 -15.83 5.62
N GLU A 127 11.83 -16.95 5.46
CA GLU A 127 11.60 -17.59 4.14
C GLU A 127 10.72 -16.71 3.23
N GLN A 128 9.77 -15.99 3.80
CA GLN A 128 8.94 -15.04 3.04
C GLN A 128 9.76 -13.82 2.62
N ILE A 129 10.59 -13.29 3.52
CA ILE A 129 11.49 -12.16 3.23
C ILE A 129 12.54 -12.55 2.17
N ALA A 130 13.05 -13.78 2.21
CA ALA A 130 14.03 -14.28 1.24
C ALA A 130 13.52 -14.28 -0.21
N LYS A 131 12.19 -14.30 -0.41
CA LYS A 131 11.56 -14.23 -1.76
C LYS A 131 11.63 -12.85 -2.39
N PHE A 132 11.85 -11.80 -1.61
CA PHE A 132 12.00 -10.45 -2.17
C PHE A 132 13.37 -10.31 -2.85
N THR A 133 13.35 -9.83 -4.10
CA THR A 133 14.55 -9.63 -4.93
C THR A 133 14.91 -8.14 -5.08
N SER A 134 14.10 -7.24 -4.55
CA SER A 134 14.31 -5.78 -4.58
C SER A 134 14.73 -5.25 -3.21
N ASP A 135 15.08 -3.96 -3.15
CA ASP A 135 15.40 -3.24 -1.90
C ASP A 135 14.26 -3.29 -0.87
N TYR A 136 13.03 -3.66 -1.29
CA TYR A 136 11.91 -3.90 -0.38
C TYR A 136 12.23 -5.01 0.65
N LYS A 137 13.15 -5.92 0.35
CA LYS A 137 13.67 -6.91 1.30
C LYS A 137 14.23 -6.23 2.57
N ILE A 138 14.95 -5.12 2.40
CA ILE A 138 15.54 -4.35 3.49
C ILE A 138 14.44 -3.73 4.35
N VAL A 139 13.41 -3.16 3.71
CA VAL A 139 12.25 -2.60 4.40
C VAL A 139 11.53 -3.67 5.22
N ALA A 140 11.24 -4.83 4.63
CA ALA A 140 10.57 -5.93 5.31
C ALA A 140 11.40 -6.43 6.50
N ASN A 141 12.70 -6.61 6.31
CA ASN A 141 13.65 -7.00 7.34
C ASN A 141 13.69 -6.00 8.50
N PHE A 142 13.73 -4.71 8.17
CA PHE A 142 13.69 -3.64 9.15
C PHE A 142 12.46 -3.75 10.06
N PHE A 143 11.25 -3.86 9.51
CA PHE A 143 10.03 -3.90 10.31
C PHE A 143 9.89 -5.20 11.11
N VAL A 144 10.34 -6.34 10.59
CA VAL A 144 10.39 -7.61 11.34
C VAL A 144 11.32 -7.50 12.55
N ASN A 145 12.51 -6.92 12.38
CA ASN A 145 13.45 -6.74 13.47
C ASN A 145 13.00 -5.65 14.46
N LYS A 146 12.43 -4.54 13.96
CA LYS A 146 11.84 -3.48 14.80
C LYS A 146 10.71 -4.01 15.68
N ARG A 147 9.92 -5.00 15.22
CA ARG A 147 8.92 -5.69 16.02
C ARG A 147 9.56 -6.54 17.13
N LYS A 148 10.67 -7.23 16.81
CA LYS A 148 11.39 -8.07 17.79
C LYS A 148 12.14 -7.23 18.83
N ASN A 149 12.69 -6.09 18.40
CA ASN A 149 13.44 -5.15 19.23
C ASN A 149 13.09 -3.72 18.81
N LYS A 150 12.43 -2.97 19.71
CA LYS A 150 12.02 -1.57 19.43
C LYS A 150 13.19 -0.64 19.16
N ASP A 151 14.35 -0.94 19.72
CA ASP A 151 15.58 -0.14 19.55
C ASP A 151 16.48 -0.67 18.42
N TYR A 152 15.93 -1.55 17.57
CA TYR A 152 16.67 -2.11 16.44
C TYR A 152 17.23 -1.01 15.54
N ILE A 153 18.52 -1.05 15.32
CA ILE A 153 19.25 -0.25 14.34
C ILE A 153 19.78 -1.22 13.29
N PRO A 154 19.52 -0.97 11.98
CA PRO A 154 20.05 -1.82 10.93
C PRO A 154 21.58 -1.82 10.92
N ASP A 155 22.18 -2.99 10.90
CA ASP A 155 23.63 -3.23 10.72
C ASP A 155 23.95 -3.97 9.42
N ASP A 156 22.92 -4.17 8.59
CA ASP A 156 23.03 -4.88 7.32
C ASP A 156 23.90 -4.09 6.32
N LYS A 157 24.96 -4.74 5.83
CA LYS A 157 25.89 -4.20 4.83
C LYS A 157 25.41 -4.38 3.39
N THR A 158 24.17 -4.77 3.19
CA THR A 158 23.60 -4.95 1.85
C THR A 158 23.56 -3.62 1.10
N THR A 159 24.06 -3.61 -0.11
CA THR A 159 24.01 -2.42 -0.97
C THR A 159 22.55 -2.11 -1.35
N ILE A 160 22.11 -0.91 -1.01
CA ILE A 160 20.78 -0.39 -1.38
C ILE A 160 20.93 0.33 -2.73
N LYS A 161 20.07 0.00 -3.69
CA LYS A 161 20.04 0.64 -5.01
C LYS A 161 19.27 1.95 -5.02
N HIS A 162 18.21 2.02 -4.23
CA HIS A 162 17.28 3.15 -4.16
C HIS A 162 17.26 3.72 -2.74
N VAL A 163 18.43 4.24 -2.32
CA VAL A 163 18.66 4.70 -0.94
C VAL A 163 17.65 5.79 -0.55
N ASP A 164 17.47 6.78 -1.42
CA ASP A 164 16.63 7.95 -1.14
C ASP A 164 15.16 7.56 -0.94
N GLU A 165 14.66 6.66 -1.80
CA GLU A 165 13.29 6.17 -1.70
C GLU A 165 13.08 5.33 -0.43
N ILE A 166 14.06 4.52 -0.05
CA ILE A 166 14.00 3.70 1.17
C ILE A 166 14.02 4.59 2.41
N LEU A 167 14.92 5.57 2.48
CA LEU A 167 15.02 6.47 3.63
C LEU A 167 13.76 7.32 3.78
N LYS A 168 13.23 7.90 2.69
CA LYS A 168 11.94 8.62 2.70
C LYS A 168 10.79 7.72 3.16
N PHE A 169 10.75 6.50 2.66
CA PHE A 169 9.73 5.54 3.06
C PHE A 169 9.81 5.21 4.55
N LEU A 170 11.01 4.94 5.07
CA LEU A 170 11.22 4.66 6.50
C LEU A 170 10.87 5.86 7.36
N SER A 171 11.24 7.09 6.97
CA SER A 171 10.85 8.31 7.68
C SER A 171 9.33 8.41 7.82
N VAL A 172 8.60 8.29 6.72
CA VAL A 172 7.13 8.39 6.70
C VAL A 172 6.50 7.28 7.55
N MET A 173 6.98 6.04 7.42
CA MET A 173 6.35 4.88 8.07
C MET A 173 6.69 4.76 9.55
N THR A 174 7.83 5.28 9.98
CA THR A 174 8.23 5.26 11.40
C THR A 174 7.92 6.57 12.13
N GLY A 175 7.76 7.67 11.40
CA GLY A 175 7.68 9.03 11.95
C GLY A 175 9.03 9.53 12.48
N ASP A 176 10.15 8.95 12.03
CA ASP A 176 11.49 9.29 12.48
C ASP A 176 12.21 10.15 11.44
N SER A 177 12.37 11.44 11.71
CA SER A 177 12.97 12.42 10.79
C SER A 177 14.46 12.20 10.55
N ARG A 178 15.15 11.41 11.39
CA ARG A 178 16.59 11.12 11.21
C ARG A 178 16.91 10.48 9.87
N TYR A 179 15.96 9.74 9.30
CA TYR A 179 16.10 9.17 7.95
C TYR A 179 16.14 10.24 6.85
N GLU A 180 15.44 11.36 7.03
CA GLU A 180 15.49 12.50 6.09
C GLU A 180 16.74 13.36 6.28
N GLU A 181 17.23 13.51 7.50
CA GLU A 181 18.46 14.24 7.80
C GLU A 181 19.66 13.63 7.07
N ILE A 182 19.75 12.29 7.02
CA ILE A 182 20.78 11.57 6.26
C ILE A 182 20.76 11.93 4.76
N LEU A 183 19.58 12.23 4.20
CA LEU A 183 19.44 12.64 2.79
C LEU A 183 19.96 14.06 2.58
N SER A 184 19.62 14.99 3.48
CA SER A 184 20.04 16.40 3.37
C SER A 184 21.55 16.56 3.51
N ASP A 185 22.19 15.76 4.35
CA ASP A 185 23.66 15.78 4.50
C ASP A 185 24.38 15.30 3.22
N LYS A 186 23.80 14.40 2.45
CA LYS A 186 24.36 13.97 1.15
C LYS A 186 24.27 15.04 0.08
N GLU A 187 23.21 15.83 0.04
CA GLU A 187 23.05 16.94 -0.90
C GLU A 187 23.98 18.12 -0.57
N GLY A 188 24.33 18.30 0.73
CA GLY A 188 25.26 19.33 1.19
C GLY A 188 26.74 19.06 0.89
N VAL A 189 27.11 17.82 0.59
CA VAL A 189 28.51 17.42 0.28
C VAL A 189 28.80 17.47 -1.24
N SER A 190 27.79 17.72 -2.07
CA SER A 190 27.91 17.76 -3.54
C SER A 190 28.03 19.18 -4.12
N ASN A 191 28.33 20.21 -3.29
CA ASN A 191 28.59 21.58 -3.72
C ASN A 191 30.06 21.97 -3.46
#